data_7b3c6f6dee613e5dfac8f9e41680c145
#
_entry.id   7b3c6f6dee613e5dfac8f9e41680c145
#
_cell.length_a   1.000
_cell.length_b   1.000
_cell.length_c   1.000
_cell.angle_alpha   90.00
_cell.angle_beta   90.00
_cell.angle_gamma   90.00
#
_symmetry.space_group_name_H-M   'P 1'
#
loop_
_entity.id
_entity.type
_entity.pdbx_description
1 polymer ?
#
loop_
_entity_poly.entity_id
_entity_poly.type
_entity_poly.pdbx_seq_one_letter_code
_entity_poly.pdbx_strand_id
1 'polypeptide(L)'
;MPIWPGAVPDPQPVPGPENAITSPALIAGRPVIVVNNVSQPTMTVYSPKGTNTGVAVVVFPGGGYQCLAMDLEGTETCDWLTSRGITAVLLKYRVPVKKVGPYGESPPALEDAQRTVRLVRFHAAGWRIDPHKIGVIGFSAGGHLVAATSTQFDQRSYLAVDAADQESCRPDFAIALYPGHLSAEKDEPVALNPHIRVTSKTPPTFLVQAEDDHVDGIGQVLVYYIALKQAGVPVEMHLYAQGGHAFGLRPTKFPITGWPQLLGKWLETIGMIPE
;
A
#
# COMPACT_ATOMS: atom_id res chain seq x y z
N MET A 1 -5.27 16.91 -1.15
CA MET A 1 -6.32 17.27 -2.14
C MET A 1 -7.36 16.16 -2.25
N PRO A 2 -8.65 16.42 -2.49
CA PRO A 2 -9.63 15.39 -2.82
C PRO A 2 -9.21 14.61 -4.06
N ILE A 3 -9.50 13.31 -4.12
CA ILE A 3 -9.18 12.47 -5.28
C ILE A 3 -10.37 12.36 -6.27
N TRP A 4 -11.58 12.65 -5.80
CA TRP A 4 -12.79 12.67 -6.62
C TRP A 4 -13.22 14.11 -6.89
N PRO A 5 -13.55 14.48 -8.14
CA PRO A 5 -13.97 15.84 -8.48
C PRO A 5 -15.39 16.20 -8.02
N GLY A 6 -16.14 15.20 -7.57
CA GLY A 6 -17.51 15.32 -7.09
C GLY A 6 -17.83 14.29 -6.02
N ALA A 7 -19.02 13.69 -6.09
CA ALA A 7 -19.39 12.61 -5.19
C ALA A 7 -18.48 11.39 -5.38
N VAL A 8 -18.14 10.73 -4.27
CA VAL A 8 -17.40 9.46 -4.33
C VAL A 8 -18.26 8.36 -4.98
N PRO A 9 -17.68 7.45 -5.77
CA PRO A 9 -18.40 6.28 -6.23
C PRO A 9 -18.74 5.38 -5.02
N ASP A 10 -19.81 4.61 -5.12
CA ASP A 10 -20.25 3.62 -4.13
C ASP A 10 -20.11 4.09 -2.66
N PRO A 11 -20.76 5.22 -2.28
CA PRO A 11 -20.60 5.79 -0.95
C PRO A 11 -21.05 4.80 0.12
N GLN A 12 -20.18 4.60 1.12
CA GLN A 12 -20.48 3.72 2.25
C GLN A 12 -20.90 4.57 3.46
N PRO A 13 -21.90 4.12 4.23
CA PRO A 13 -22.27 4.79 5.48
C PRO A 13 -21.11 4.67 6.48
N VAL A 14 -20.77 5.78 7.10
CA VAL A 14 -19.80 5.83 8.21
C VAL A 14 -20.53 6.16 9.51
N PRO A 15 -20.09 5.64 10.68
CA PRO A 15 -20.81 5.79 11.95
C PRO A 15 -20.74 7.20 12.54
N GLY A 16 -19.97 8.12 11.96
CA GLY A 16 -19.84 9.50 12.45
C GLY A 16 -18.86 10.32 11.62
N PRO A 17 -18.52 11.53 12.05
CA PRO A 17 -17.56 12.37 11.36
C PRO A 17 -16.16 11.76 11.38
N GLU A 18 -15.36 12.10 10.37
CA GLU A 18 -13.92 11.76 10.36
C GLU A 18 -13.27 12.32 11.62
N ASN A 19 -12.47 11.48 12.28
CA ASN A 19 -11.72 11.88 13.46
C ASN A 19 -10.36 11.18 13.52
N ALA A 20 -9.40 11.83 14.18
CA ALA A 20 -8.11 11.26 14.50
C ALA A 20 -8.04 11.00 16.01
N ILE A 21 -7.63 9.79 16.38
CA ILE A 21 -7.41 9.40 17.77
C ILE A 21 -5.98 8.92 17.97
N THR A 22 -5.44 9.13 19.16
CA THR A 22 -4.16 8.54 19.56
C THR A 22 -4.44 7.18 20.20
N SER A 23 -3.98 6.11 19.56
CA SER A 23 -4.09 4.76 20.12
C SER A 23 -3.28 4.63 21.41
N PRO A 24 -3.78 3.98 22.45
CA PRO A 24 -3.01 3.70 23.65
C PRO A 24 -1.92 2.64 23.42
N ALA A 25 -2.01 1.85 22.35
CA ALA A 25 -0.99 0.88 21.98
C ALA A 25 0.30 1.59 21.54
N LEU A 26 1.44 1.14 22.05
CA LEU A 26 2.75 1.70 21.73
C LEU A 26 3.49 0.77 20.76
N ILE A 27 3.94 1.33 19.66
CA ILE A 27 4.87 0.67 18.75
C ILE A 27 6.24 1.33 18.90
N ALA A 28 7.25 0.54 19.27
CA ALA A 28 8.59 1.04 19.62
C ALA A 28 8.54 2.21 20.63
N GLY A 29 7.70 2.09 21.66
CA GLY A 29 7.55 3.09 22.73
C GLY A 29 6.79 4.37 22.35
N ARG A 30 6.22 4.45 21.16
CA ARG A 30 5.48 5.61 20.67
C ARG A 30 4.03 5.26 20.34
N PRO A 31 3.05 6.13 20.67
CA PRO A 31 1.65 5.93 20.30
C PRO A 31 1.49 5.99 18.77
N VAL A 32 0.34 5.53 18.28
CA VAL A 32 -0.04 5.57 16.87
C VAL A 32 -1.25 6.48 16.69
N ILE A 33 -1.20 7.36 15.71
CA ILE A 33 -2.34 8.18 15.31
C ILE A 33 -3.18 7.40 14.29
N VAL A 34 -4.43 7.16 14.66
CA VAL A 34 -5.39 6.41 13.85
C VAL A 34 -6.49 7.35 13.38
N VAL A 35 -6.79 7.34 12.09
CA VAL A 35 -7.88 8.10 11.48
C VAL A 35 -9.05 7.17 11.17
N ASN A 36 -10.24 7.55 11.61
CA ASN A 36 -11.49 6.81 11.43
C ASN A 36 -12.49 7.58 10.60
N ASN A 37 -13.50 6.89 10.08
CA ASN A 37 -14.68 7.46 9.42
C ASN A 37 -14.35 8.34 8.20
N VAL A 38 -13.38 7.91 7.40
CA VAL A 38 -13.00 8.59 6.15
C VAL A 38 -14.07 8.29 5.10
N SER A 39 -15.00 9.20 4.88
CA SER A 39 -16.01 9.14 3.80
C SER A 39 -15.59 9.91 2.55
N GLN A 40 -14.67 10.87 2.72
CA GLN A 40 -14.11 11.70 1.64
C GLN A 40 -12.61 11.43 1.52
N PRO A 41 -12.18 10.57 0.57
CA PRO A 41 -10.79 10.21 0.44
C PRO A 41 -9.98 11.40 -0.12
N THR A 42 -8.76 11.51 0.38
CA THR A 42 -7.82 12.56 -0.05
C THR A 42 -6.43 11.99 -0.26
N MET A 43 -5.64 12.63 -1.11
CA MET A 43 -4.21 12.38 -1.19
C MET A 43 -3.40 13.61 -0.78
N THR A 44 -2.26 13.37 -0.15
CA THR A 44 -1.28 14.40 0.18
C THR A 44 0.04 14.08 -0.51
N VAL A 45 0.55 15.04 -1.28
CA VAL A 45 1.82 14.89 -2.03
C VAL A 45 2.94 15.51 -1.22
N TYR A 46 3.97 14.73 -0.94
CA TYR A 46 5.20 15.12 -0.27
C TYR A 46 6.33 15.15 -1.30
N SER A 47 6.88 16.33 -1.52
CA SER A 47 8.01 16.53 -2.45
C SER A 47 9.31 15.96 -1.89
N PRO A 48 10.23 15.47 -2.75
CA PRO A 48 11.54 14.99 -2.35
C PRO A 48 12.33 16.03 -1.55
N LYS A 49 13.08 15.56 -0.56
CA LYS A 49 14.07 16.34 0.18
C LYS A 49 15.42 16.24 -0.54
N GLY A 50 15.81 17.28 -1.26
CA GLY A 50 17.06 17.30 -2.07
C GLY A 50 16.86 16.88 -3.53
N THR A 51 17.70 15.99 -4.04
CA THR A 51 17.64 15.54 -5.44
C THR A 51 16.35 14.74 -5.70
N ASN A 52 15.62 15.10 -6.76
CA ASN A 52 14.46 14.37 -7.20
C ASN A 52 14.86 13.24 -8.16
N THR A 53 14.54 12.01 -7.83
CA THR A 53 14.82 10.82 -8.65
C THR A 53 13.82 10.62 -9.80
N GLY A 54 12.73 11.38 -9.82
CA GLY A 54 11.61 11.18 -10.73
C GLY A 54 10.68 10.03 -10.32
N VAL A 55 11.00 9.30 -9.25
CA VAL A 55 10.16 8.21 -8.73
C VAL A 55 9.05 8.75 -7.85
N ALA A 56 7.86 8.16 -7.95
CA ALA A 56 6.77 8.39 -7.00
C ALA A 56 6.30 7.08 -6.37
N VAL A 57 5.87 7.15 -5.11
CA VAL A 57 5.28 6.00 -4.39
C VAL A 57 3.99 6.43 -3.73
N VAL A 58 2.90 5.75 -4.06
CA VAL A 58 1.61 5.91 -3.35
C VAL A 58 1.61 5.03 -2.11
N VAL A 59 1.32 5.64 -0.96
CA VAL A 59 1.37 4.99 0.36
C VAL A 59 -0.03 4.65 0.83
N PHE A 60 -0.25 3.38 1.17
CA PHE A 60 -1.50 2.83 1.69
C PHE A 60 -1.31 2.40 3.15
N PRO A 61 -1.69 3.21 4.14
CA PRO A 61 -1.66 2.79 5.54
C PRO A 61 -2.55 1.57 5.81
N GLY A 62 -2.21 0.76 6.80
CA GLY A 62 -3.05 -0.31 7.29
C GLY A 62 -4.11 0.15 8.29
N GLY A 63 -4.79 -0.81 8.91
CA GLY A 63 -5.87 -0.60 9.86
C GLY A 63 -7.09 -1.48 9.60
N GLY A 64 -6.90 -2.63 8.95
CA GLY A 64 -7.93 -3.66 8.73
C GLY A 64 -9.13 -3.19 7.91
N TYR A 65 -8.99 -2.15 7.10
CA TYR A 65 -10.09 -1.44 6.41
C TYR A 65 -11.13 -0.84 7.38
N GLN A 66 -10.81 -0.69 8.65
CA GLN A 66 -11.67 -0.07 9.65
C GLN A 66 -11.20 1.33 10.03
N CYS A 67 -9.90 1.56 9.96
CA CYS A 67 -9.23 2.81 10.24
C CYS A 67 -7.93 2.91 9.44
N LEU A 68 -7.17 4.00 9.62
CA LEU A 68 -5.87 4.21 8.97
C LEU A 68 -4.81 4.59 10.00
N ALA A 69 -3.70 3.84 10.06
CA ALA A 69 -2.54 4.13 10.91
C ALA A 69 -1.69 5.24 10.27
N MET A 70 -2.17 6.49 10.37
CA MET A 70 -1.72 7.61 9.52
C MET A 70 -0.30 8.10 9.79
N ASP A 71 0.21 7.99 11.01
CA ASP A 71 1.61 8.36 11.30
C ASP A 71 2.56 7.18 11.04
N LEU A 72 2.37 6.06 11.71
CA LEU A 72 3.22 4.87 11.67
C LEU A 72 3.49 4.35 10.26
N GLU A 73 2.42 4.21 9.47
CA GLU A 73 2.44 3.59 8.14
C GLU A 73 2.20 4.60 7.01
N GLY A 74 1.89 5.84 7.35
CA GLY A 74 1.64 6.94 6.44
C GLY A 74 2.76 7.96 6.43
N THR A 75 2.73 8.95 7.35
CA THR A 75 3.65 10.09 7.30
C THR A 75 5.10 9.70 7.58
N GLU A 76 5.38 8.73 8.46
CA GLU A 76 6.74 8.23 8.69
C GLU A 76 7.30 7.55 7.43
N THR A 77 6.46 6.85 6.67
CA THR A 77 6.83 6.28 5.36
C THR A 77 7.10 7.37 4.32
N CYS A 78 6.27 8.40 4.28
CA CYS A 78 6.48 9.55 3.39
C CYS A 78 7.78 10.29 3.70
N ASP A 79 8.12 10.45 4.98
CA ASP A 79 9.38 11.06 5.40
C ASP A 79 10.61 10.25 4.95
N TRP A 80 10.55 8.92 5.06
CA TRP A 80 11.62 8.05 4.58
C TRP A 80 11.77 8.13 3.05
N LEU A 81 10.67 8.02 2.29
CA LEU A 81 10.67 8.10 0.84
C LEU A 81 11.24 9.44 0.34
N THR A 82 10.78 10.56 0.92
CA THR A 82 11.23 11.89 0.51
C THR A 82 12.69 12.13 0.86
N SER A 83 13.22 11.52 1.94
CA SER A 83 14.65 11.55 2.26
C SER A 83 15.53 10.83 1.23
N ARG A 84 14.95 9.93 0.44
CA ARG A 84 15.58 9.20 -0.66
C ARG A 84 15.38 9.86 -2.04
N GLY A 85 14.83 11.07 -2.08
CA GLY A 85 14.55 11.76 -3.34
C GLY A 85 13.32 11.26 -4.09
N ILE A 86 12.44 10.51 -3.42
CA ILE A 86 11.21 9.92 -3.98
C ILE A 86 10.01 10.80 -3.60
N THR A 87 9.17 11.13 -4.55
CA THR A 87 7.87 11.77 -4.25
C THR A 87 6.97 10.76 -3.55
N ALA A 88 6.48 11.10 -2.35
CA ALA A 88 5.52 10.26 -1.65
C ALA A 88 4.10 10.83 -1.78
N VAL A 89 3.13 9.96 -2.03
CA VAL A 89 1.72 10.33 -2.14
C VAL A 89 0.92 9.51 -1.12
N LEU A 90 0.60 10.13 0.01
CA LEU A 90 -0.17 9.48 1.07
C LEU A 90 -1.66 9.48 0.72
N LEU A 91 -2.23 8.30 0.54
CA LEU A 91 -3.65 8.12 0.32
C LEU A 91 -4.38 7.87 1.65
N LYS A 92 -5.27 8.79 2.00
CA LYS A 92 -6.28 8.60 3.05
C LYS A 92 -7.53 8.03 2.35
N TYR A 93 -7.60 6.70 2.22
CA TYR A 93 -8.70 6.02 1.55
C TYR A 93 -9.90 5.81 2.48
N ARG A 94 -11.06 5.48 1.90
CA ARG A 94 -12.34 5.33 2.64
C ARG A 94 -12.29 4.20 3.65
N VAL A 95 -12.68 4.50 4.89
CA VAL A 95 -12.84 3.57 6.03
C VAL A 95 -13.89 4.11 7.01
N PRO A 96 -14.60 3.28 7.81
CA PRO A 96 -14.62 1.82 7.72
C PRO A 96 -15.35 1.38 6.45
N VAL A 97 -14.96 0.25 5.94
CA VAL A 97 -15.68 -0.37 4.83
C VAL A 97 -16.30 -1.67 5.32
N LYS A 98 -17.56 -1.90 4.95
CA LYS A 98 -18.18 -3.21 5.14
C LYS A 98 -17.36 -4.21 4.32
N LYS A 99 -16.71 -5.14 5.01
CA LYS A 99 -15.94 -6.21 4.35
C LYS A 99 -16.86 -7.01 3.44
N VAL A 100 -16.43 -7.20 2.19
CA VAL A 100 -17.16 -7.97 1.20
C VAL A 100 -16.50 -9.33 1.06
N GLY A 101 -17.31 -10.37 1.02
CA GLY A 101 -16.83 -11.72 0.84
C GLY A 101 -16.03 -12.30 2.02
N PRO A 102 -15.57 -13.55 1.89
CA PRO A 102 -14.85 -14.26 2.95
C PRO A 102 -13.44 -13.70 3.19
N TYR A 103 -12.87 -12.99 2.21
CA TYR A 103 -11.47 -12.50 2.26
C TYR A 103 -11.34 -11.07 2.79
N GLY A 104 -12.44 -10.44 3.19
CA GLY A 104 -12.41 -9.11 3.80
C GLY A 104 -11.95 -7.98 2.88
N GLU A 105 -12.36 -8.02 1.62
CA GLU A 105 -12.04 -7.03 0.60
C GLU A 105 -12.73 -5.69 0.84
N SER A 106 -12.15 -4.66 0.24
CA SER A 106 -12.69 -3.30 0.27
C SER A 106 -12.75 -2.69 -1.13
N PRO A 107 -13.84 -2.92 -1.89
CA PRO A 107 -14.01 -2.29 -3.20
C PRO A 107 -13.83 -0.77 -3.18
N PRO A 108 -14.39 0.00 -2.24
CA PRO A 108 -14.17 1.45 -2.19
C PRO A 108 -12.70 1.86 -1.99
N ALA A 109 -11.92 1.09 -1.22
CA ALA A 109 -10.50 1.37 -1.08
C ALA A 109 -9.73 1.08 -2.38
N LEU A 110 -10.11 0.05 -3.13
CA LEU A 110 -9.52 -0.26 -4.44
C LEU A 110 -9.85 0.84 -5.47
N GLU A 111 -11.08 1.35 -5.49
CA GLU A 111 -11.46 2.50 -6.33
C GLU A 111 -10.58 3.71 -6.02
N ASP A 112 -10.42 4.04 -4.73
CA ASP A 112 -9.59 5.15 -4.29
C ASP A 112 -8.11 4.96 -4.66
N ALA A 113 -7.58 3.72 -4.55
CA ALA A 113 -6.21 3.39 -4.92
C ALA A 113 -5.98 3.50 -6.43
N GLN A 114 -6.85 2.89 -7.25
CA GLN A 114 -6.79 2.99 -8.71
C GLN A 114 -6.87 4.45 -9.18
N ARG A 115 -7.79 5.22 -8.60
CA ARG A 115 -7.95 6.65 -8.90
C ARG A 115 -6.70 7.44 -8.53
N THR A 116 -6.11 7.18 -7.37
CA THR A 116 -4.90 7.88 -6.93
C THR A 116 -3.72 7.62 -7.85
N VAL A 117 -3.46 6.36 -8.25
CA VAL A 117 -2.38 6.04 -9.19
C VAL A 117 -2.58 6.75 -10.54
N ARG A 118 -3.82 6.82 -11.06
CA ARG A 118 -4.16 7.56 -12.28
C ARG A 118 -3.88 9.06 -12.14
N LEU A 119 -4.29 9.66 -11.02
CA LEU A 119 -4.04 11.08 -10.74
C LEU A 119 -2.53 11.37 -10.64
N VAL A 120 -1.75 10.52 -9.99
CA VAL A 120 -0.29 10.68 -9.93
C VAL A 120 0.31 10.64 -11.32
N ARG A 121 -0.10 9.69 -12.17
CA ARG A 121 0.39 9.56 -13.54
C ARG A 121 -0.03 10.74 -14.40
N PHE A 122 -1.27 11.20 -14.28
CA PHE A 122 -1.79 12.36 -15.01
C PHE A 122 -1.05 13.65 -14.65
N HIS A 123 -0.70 13.84 -13.37
CA HIS A 123 0.05 15.01 -12.90
C HIS A 123 1.57 14.86 -12.95
N ALA A 124 2.09 13.74 -13.47
CA ALA A 124 3.50 13.36 -13.37
C ALA A 124 4.45 14.47 -13.87
N ALA A 125 4.18 15.04 -15.04
CA ALA A 125 4.99 16.12 -15.61
C ALA A 125 5.05 17.36 -14.70
N GLY A 126 3.90 17.78 -14.16
CA GLY A 126 3.80 18.95 -13.27
C GLY A 126 4.48 18.74 -11.92
N TRP A 127 4.56 17.49 -11.45
CA TRP A 127 5.21 17.12 -10.18
C TRP A 127 6.65 16.62 -10.36
N ARG A 128 7.17 16.67 -11.60
CA ARG A 128 8.52 16.18 -11.94
C ARG A 128 8.71 14.70 -11.60
N ILE A 129 7.70 13.90 -11.93
CA ILE A 129 7.66 12.44 -11.81
C ILE A 129 7.81 11.84 -13.21
N ASP A 130 8.56 10.74 -13.33
CA ASP A 130 8.54 9.89 -14.51
C ASP A 130 7.26 9.03 -14.47
N PRO A 131 6.35 9.12 -15.47
CA PRO A 131 5.11 8.38 -15.49
C PRO A 131 5.29 6.85 -15.54
N HIS A 132 6.51 6.37 -15.79
CA HIS A 132 6.89 4.95 -15.78
C HIS A 132 7.65 4.53 -14.51
N LYS A 133 7.70 5.39 -13.49
CA LYS A 133 8.34 5.13 -12.19
C LYS A 133 7.39 5.42 -11.02
N ILE A 134 6.15 4.92 -11.09
CA ILE A 134 5.13 5.10 -10.07
C ILE A 134 4.86 3.77 -9.38
N GLY A 135 5.32 3.63 -8.14
CA GLY A 135 5.10 2.44 -7.31
C GLY A 135 4.00 2.63 -6.26
N VAL A 136 3.69 1.53 -5.60
CA VAL A 136 2.79 1.52 -4.44
C VAL A 136 3.47 0.81 -3.26
N ILE A 137 3.25 1.32 -2.05
CA ILE A 137 3.66 0.67 -0.79
C ILE A 137 2.47 0.61 0.16
N GLY A 138 2.32 -0.51 0.86
CA GLY A 138 1.24 -0.65 1.83
C GLY A 138 1.53 -1.65 2.92
N PHE A 139 0.79 -1.53 4.00
CA PHE A 139 1.00 -2.20 5.27
C PHE A 139 -0.28 -2.93 5.70
N SER A 140 -0.20 -4.18 6.17
CA SER A 140 -1.38 -4.92 6.66
C SER A 140 -2.51 -4.93 5.61
N ALA A 141 -3.69 -4.41 5.91
CA ALA A 141 -4.76 -4.21 4.92
C ALA A 141 -4.34 -3.33 3.74
N GLY A 142 -3.45 -2.33 3.95
CA GLY A 142 -2.81 -1.56 2.88
C GLY A 142 -1.89 -2.42 2.02
N GLY A 143 -1.26 -3.45 2.59
CA GLY A 143 -0.49 -4.46 1.85
C GLY A 143 -1.39 -5.34 0.95
N HIS A 144 -2.58 -5.69 1.42
CA HIS A 144 -3.61 -6.29 0.55
C HIS A 144 -4.01 -5.33 -0.57
N LEU A 145 -4.20 -4.04 -0.26
CA LEU A 145 -4.56 -3.04 -1.26
C LEU A 145 -3.46 -2.87 -2.33
N VAL A 146 -2.17 -3.02 -1.96
CA VAL A 146 -1.06 -3.12 -2.91
C VAL A 146 -1.27 -4.29 -3.87
N ALA A 147 -1.53 -5.49 -3.35
CA ALA A 147 -1.74 -6.68 -4.17
C ALA A 147 -2.98 -6.53 -5.08
N ALA A 148 -4.10 -6.02 -4.54
CA ALA A 148 -5.32 -5.77 -5.30
C ALA A 148 -5.10 -4.77 -6.43
N THR A 149 -4.45 -3.63 -6.15
CA THR A 149 -4.12 -2.60 -7.15
C THR A 149 -3.17 -3.15 -8.22
N SER A 150 -2.20 -3.98 -7.82
CA SER A 150 -1.18 -4.58 -8.71
C SER A 150 -1.71 -5.72 -9.59
N THR A 151 -2.90 -6.25 -9.32
CA THR A 151 -3.47 -7.41 -10.04
C THR A 151 -4.82 -7.15 -10.68
N GLN A 152 -5.48 -6.02 -10.35
CA GLN A 152 -6.80 -5.63 -10.89
C GLN A 152 -6.74 -4.33 -11.71
N PHE A 153 -5.58 -3.96 -12.23
CA PHE A 153 -5.38 -2.73 -12.98
C PHE A 153 -5.99 -2.74 -14.39
N ASP A 154 -6.25 -3.92 -14.95
CA ASP A 154 -6.84 -4.07 -16.29
C ASP A 154 -8.33 -3.66 -16.33
N GLN A 155 -8.99 -3.64 -15.18
CA GLN A 155 -10.38 -3.25 -15.02
C GLN A 155 -10.49 -2.07 -14.07
N ARG A 156 -11.09 -0.97 -14.54
CA ARG A 156 -11.44 0.14 -13.66
C ARG A 156 -12.64 -0.23 -12.81
N SER A 157 -12.51 -0.09 -11.49
CA SER A 157 -13.54 -0.49 -10.51
C SER A 157 -14.67 0.55 -10.38
N TYR A 158 -14.58 1.69 -11.05
CA TYR A 158 -15.54 2.80 -11.02
C TYR A 158 -15.77 3.39 -12.42
N LEU A 159 -16.78 4.20 -12.58
CA LEU A 159 -17.02 4.92 -13.86
C LEU A 159 -16.03 6.08 -14.03
N ALA A 160 -15.55 6.31 -15.27
CA ALA A 160 -14.65 7.43 -15.53
C ALA A 160 -15.32 8.77 -15.17
N VAL A 161 -14.57 9.66 -14.51
CA VAL A 161 -15.08 10.96 -14.05
C VAL A 161 -14.37 12.16 -14.71
N ASP A 162 -13.14 11.98 -15.18
CA ASP A 162 -12.37 13.03 -15.87
C ASP A 162 -11.23 12.45 -16.74
N ALA A 163 -10.38 13.34 -17.27
CA ALA A 163 -9.27 12.98 -18.15
C ALA A 163 -8.20 12.11 -17.49
N ALA A 164 -8.00 12.20 -16.18
CA ALA A 164 -7.03 11.37 -15.48
C ALA A 164 -7.39 9.87 -15.54
N ASP A 165 -8.66 9.55 -15.77
CA ASP A 165 -9.12 8.17 -15.89
C ASP A 165 -8.75 7.50 -17.23
N GLN A 166 -8.15 8.22 -18.16
CA GLN A 166 -7.52 7.66 -19.35
C GLN A 166 -6.12 7.09 -19.06
N GLU A 167 -5.51 7.48 -17.93
CA GLU A 167 -4.21 6.95 -17.51
C GLU A 167 -4.31 5.53 -16.98
N SER A 168 -3.21 4.79 -17.04
CA SER A 168 -3.11 3.47 -16.42
C SER A 168 -3.03 3.58 -14.89
N CYS A 169 -3.77 2.73 -14.18
CA CYS A 169 -3.59 2.56 -12.73
C CYS A 169 -2.62 1.43 -12.38
N ARG A 170 -1.96 0.79 -13.36
CA ARG A 170 -0.96 -0.24 -13.09
C ARG A 170 0.25 0.40 -12.40
N PRO A 171 0.65 -0.05 -11.20
CA PRO A 171 1.91 0.38 -10.61
C PRO A 171 3.10 -0.17 -11.41
N ASP A 172 4.22 0.56 -11.42
CA ASP A 172 5.44 0.10 -12.09
C ASP A 172 6.28 -0.82 -11.18
N PHE A 173 6.09 -0.73 -9.87
CA PHE A 173 6.59 -1.65 -8.85
C PHE A 173 5.69 -1.64 -7.60
N ALA A 174 5.79 -2.67 -6.77
CA ALA A 174 4.91 -2.86 -5.62
C ALA A 174 5.69 -3.30 -4.37
N ILE A 175 5.27 -2.82 -3.19
CA ILE A 175 5.92 -3.10 -1.91
C ILE A 175 4.83 -3.41 -0.90
N ALA A 176 4.80 -4.65 -0.38
CA ALA A 176 3.80 -5.05 0.61
C ALA A 176 4.47 -5.55 1.89
N LEU A 177 4.11 -4.94 3.02
CA LEU A 177 4.65 -5.24 4.34
C LEU A 177 3.54 -5.87 5.19
N TYR A 178 3.86 -7.01 5.78
CA TYR A 178 2.92 -7.82 6.58
C TYR A 178 1.49 -7.80 6.03
N PRO A 179 1.32 -8.13 4.73
CA PRO A 179 0.04 -8.03 4.07
C PRO A 179 -0.97 -9.03 4.63
N GLY A 180 -2.20 -8.58 4.88
CA GLY A 180 -3.32 -9.47 5.21
C GLY A 180 -4.14 -9.87 3.99
N HIS A 181 -5.18 -10.69 4.20
CA HIS A 181 -6.22 -11.04 3.22
C HIS A 181 -5.74 -11.62 1.87
N LEU A 182 -4.50 -12.10 1.79
CA LEU A 182 -3.92 -12.69 0.58
C LEU A 182 -4.10 -14.20 0.49
N SER A 183 -4.29 -14.89 1.62
CA SER A 183 -4.62 -16.31 1.66
C SER A 183 -6.12 -16.53 1.68
N ALA A 184 -6.57 -17.60 1.03
CA ALA A 184 -7.95 -18.08 1.10
C ALA A 184 -8.37 -18.46 2.52
N GLU A 185 -7.42 -18.88 3.36
CA GLU A 185 -7.63 -19.19 4.76
C GLU A 185 -6.65 -18.39 5.64
N LYS A 186 -7.13 -17.95 6.80
CA LYS A 186 -6.39 -17.01 7.64
C LYS A 186 -5.07 -17.60 8.16
N ASP A 187 -5.08 -18.85 8.59
CA ASP A 187 -3.99 -19.46 9.35
C ASP A 187 -3.22 -20.55 8.58
N GLU A 188 -3.69 -20.91 7.36
CA GLU A 188 -3.02 -21.92 6.53
C GLU A 188 -2.70 -21.37 5.13
N PRO A 189 -1.48 -21.54 4.63
CA PRO A 189 -1.09 -21.08 3.28
C PRO A 189 -1.58 -22.06 2.21
N VAL A 190 -2.90 -22.27 2.12
CA VAL A 190 -3.47 -23.31 1.24
C VAL A 190 -3.64 -22.80 -0.18
N ALA A 191 -4.14 -21.58 -0.36
CA ALA A 191 -4.38 -20.99 -1.67
C ALA A 191 -4.37 -19.47 -1.62
N LEU A 192 -3.97 -18.86 -2.74
CA LEU A 192 -4.10 -17.41 -2.93
C LEU A 192 -5.58 -17.04 -2.96
N ASN A 193 -5.92 -15.91 -2.37
CA ASN A 193 -7.22 -15.26 -2.51
C ASN A 193 -7.58 -15.15 -4.00
N PRO A 194 -8.71 -15.73 -4.47
CA PRO A 194 -9.06 -15.81 -5.89
C PRO A 194 -9.31 -14.44 -6.54
N HIS A 195 -9.47 -13.38 -5.74
CA HIS A 195 -9.60 -12.01 -6.23
C HIS A 195 -8.24 -11.35 -6.50
N ILE A 196 -7.14 -11.92 -6.01
CA ILE A 196 -5.76 -11.51 -6.33
C ILE A 196 -5.28 -12.27 -7.57
N ARG A 197 -5.48 -11.67 -8.73
CA ARG A 197 -5.24 -12.33 -10.04
C ARG A 197 -3.85 -12.03 -10.58
N VAL A 198 -2.85 -12.72 -10.04
CA VAL A 198 -1.46 -12.57 -10.49
C VAL A 198 -1.31 -13.04 -11.94
N THR A 199 -0.67 -12.21 -12.77
CA THR A 199 -0.32 -12.52 -14.17
C THR A 199 1.11 -12.06 -14.45
N SER A 200 1.66 -12.40 -15.62
CA SER A 200 2.97 -11.90 -16.05
C SER A 200 3.06 -10.38 -16.20
N LYS A 201 1.91 -9.68 -16.16
CA LYS A 201 1.85 -8.21 -16.17
C LYS A 201 1.85 -7.58 -14.78
N THR A 202 1.72 -8.39 -13.72
CA THR A 202 1.85 -7.90 -12.33
C THR A 202 3.24 -7.27 -12.14
N PRO A 203 3.36 -6.11 -11.47
CA PRO A 203 4.64 -5.41 -11.36
C PRO A 203 5.65 -6.19 -10.49
N PRO A 204 6.97 -5.95 -10.65
CA PRO A 204 7.98 -6.42 -9.71
C PRO A 204 7.60 -6.08 -8.27
N THR A 205 7.76 -7.03 -7.34
CA THR A 205 7.19 -6.92 -6.00
C THR A 205 8.23 -7.20 -4.92
N PHE A 206 8.25 -6.36 -3.88
CA PHE A 206 9.04 -6.52 -2.65
C PHE A 206 8.13 -6.86 -1.48
N LEU A 207 8.47 -7.89 -0.71
CA LEU A 207 7.66 -8.43 0.37
C LEU A 207 8.46 -8.50 1.67
N VAL A 208 7.83 -8.12 2.79
CA VAL A 208 8.42 -8.27 4.15
C VAL A 208 7.39 -8.85 5.09
N GLN A 209 7.80 -9.85 5.90
CA GLN A 209 6.94 -10.47 6.90
C GLN A 209 7.76 -10.92 8.12
N ALA A 210 7.12 -10.92 9.30
CA ALA A 210 7.62 -11.57 10.50
C ALA A 210 6.87 -12.90 10.72
N GLU A 211 7.60 -13.96 11.11
CA GLU A 211 7.01 -15.28 11.37
C GLU A 211 6.11 -15.27 12.63
N ASP A 212 6.48 -14.45 13.61
CA ASP A 212 5.75 -14.27 14.87
C ASP A 212 4.57 -13.28 14.77
N ASP A 213 4.15 -12.94 13.56
CA ASP A 213 2.95 -12.11 13.34
C ASP A 213 1.68 -12.92 13.59
N HIS A 214 0.96 -12.57 14.68
CA HIS A 214 -0.28 -13.23 15.07
C HIS A 214 -1.55 -12.58 14.51
N VAL A 215 -1.42 -11.47 13.76
CA VAL A 215 -2.54 -10.78 13.11
C VAL A 215 -2.73 -11.30 11.70
N ASP A 216 -1.66 -11.21 10.90
CA ASP A 216 -1.61 -11.70 9.51
C ASP A 216 -0.43 -12.67 9.39
N GLY A 217 -0.70 -13.96 9.56
CA GLY A 217 0.33 -15.00 9.59
C GLY A 217 1.13 -15.09 8.29
N ILE A 218 2.29 -15.74 8.37
CA ILE A 218 3.25 -15.91 7.27
C ILE A 218 2.62 -16.49 5.98
N GLY A 219 1.57 -17.28 6.12
CA GLY A 219 0.83 -17.87 4.99
C GLY A 219 0.37 -16.82 3.97
N GLN A 220 0.00 -15.62 4.44
CA GLN A 220 -0.47 -14.52 3.58
C GLN A 220 0.59 -14.15 2.53
N VAL A 221 1.81 -13.95 2.95
CA VAL A 221 2.90 -13.52 2.05
C VAL A 221 3.42 -14.68 1.20
N LEU A 222 3.43 -15.91 1.74
CA LEU A 222 3.93 -17.10 1.04
C LEU A 222 3.08 -17.46 -0.18
N VAL A 223 1.74 -17.46 -0.06
CA VAL A 223 0.87 -17.77 -1.21
C VAL A 223 1.01 -16.73 -2.31
N TYR A 224 1.18 -15.46 -1.95
CA TYR A 224 1.38 -14.39 -2.93
C TYR A 224 2.75 -14.50 -3.60
N TYR A 225 3.82 -14.75 -2.84
CA TYR A 225 5.16 -15.00 -3.38
C TYR A 225 5.16 -16.15 -4.39
N ILE A 226 4.53 -17.28 -4.05
CA ILE A 226 4.45 -18.45 -4.93
C ILE A 226 3.72 -18.09 -6.23
N ALA A 227 2.60 -17.38 -6.15
CA ALA A 227 1.84 -16.95 -7.31
C ALA A 227 2.64 -16.01 -8.22
N LEU A 228 3.38 -15.04 -7.65
CA LEU A 228 4.26 -14.15 -8.39
C LEU A 228 5.35 -14.94 -9.12
N LYS A 229 6.02 -15.88 -8.44
CA LYS A 229 7.04 -16.76 -9.05
C LYS A 229 6.49 -17.60 -10.18
N GLN A 230 5.31 -18.20 -10.00
CA GLN A 230 4.65 -19.02 -11.03
C GLN A 230 4.27 -18.20 -12.28
N ALA A 231 3.91 -16.92 -12.09
CA ALA A 231 3.60 -16.00 -13.18
C ALA A 231 4.86 -15.39 -13.86
N GLY A 232 6.07 -15.70 -13.38
CA GLY A 232 7.32 -15.15 -13.91
C GLY A 232 7.57 -13.69 -13.50
N VAL A 233 6.88 -13.20 -12.47
CA VAL A 233 7.06 -11.84 -11.95
C VAL A 233 8.32 -11.79 -11.06
N PRO A 234 9.23 -10.82 -11.26
CA PRO A 234 10.34 -10.59 -10.34
C PRO A 234 9.83 -10.29 -8.93
N VAL A 235 10.27 -11.06 -7.95
CA VAL A 235 9.85 -10.87 -6.55
C VAL A 235 11.03 -11.07 -5.62
N GLU A 236 11.19 -10.15 -4.67
CA GLU A 236 12.12 -10.26 -3.55
C GLU A 236 11.33 -10.32 -2.25
N MET A 237 11.66 -11.26 -1.35
CA MET A 237 10.96 -11.45 -0.10
C MET A 237 11.94 -11.61 1.07
N HIS A 238 11.66 -10.91 2.17
CA HIS A 238 12.41 -11.00 3.40
C HIS A 238 11.50 -11.49 4.53
N LEU A 239 11.86 -12.64 5.10
CA LEU A 239 11.19 -13.24 6.24
C LEU A 239 12.10 -13.14 7.48
N TYR A 240 11.52 -12.71 8.57
CA TYR A 240 12.20 -12.55 9.85
C TYR A 240 11.51 -13.40 10.91
N ALA A 241 12.30 -14.06 11.77
CA ALA A 241 11.74 -14.89 12.84
C ALA A 241 10.93 -14.07 13.84
N GLN A 242 11.29 -12.80 14.03
CA GLN A 242 10.67 -11.92 15.02
C GLN A 242 10.47 -10.50 14.48
N GLY A 243 9.35 -9.88 14.85
CA GLY A 243 8.97 -8.53 14.47
C GLY A 243 7.52 -8.21 14.83
N GLY A 244 6.68 -9.24 14.90
CA GLY A 244 5.25 -9.10 15.13
C GLY A 244 4.55 -8.37 13.98
N HIS A 245 3.41 -7.77 14.28
CA HIS A 245 2.61 -6.98 13.34
C HIS A 245 2.82 -5.48 13.55
N ALA A 246 2.61 -4.68 12.50
CA ALA A 246 2.60 -3.21 12.54
C ALA A 246 3.93 -2.59 13.04
N PHE A 247 5.08 -3.17 12.67
CA PHE A 247 6.38 -2.58 13.04
C PHE A 247 6.69 -1.27 12.29
N GLY A 248 6.12 -1.03 11.10
CA GLY A 248 6.36 0.16 10.29
C GLY A 248 7.85 0.40 10.02
N LEU A 249 8.28 1.68 10.14
CA LEU A 249 9.68 2.07 10.07
C LEU A 249 10.31 2.32 11.47
N ARG A 250 9.55 2.13 12.55
CA ARG A 250 10.04 2.40 13.90
C ARG A 250 11.08 1.36 14.31
N PRO A 251 12.21 1.78 14.89
CA PRO A 251 13.29 0.87 15.21
C PRO A 251 12.86 -0.12 16.32
N THR A 252 13.18 -1.39 16.12
CA THR A 252 13.00 -2.46 17.06
C THR A 252 14.35 -3.04 17.45
N LYS A 253 14.39 -3.94 18.45
CA LYS A 253 15.61 -4.71 18.79
C LYS A 253 15.88 -5.87 17.83
N PHE A 254 14.97 -6.14 16.90
CA PHE A 254 15.03 -7.29 16.00
C PHE A 254 15.63 -6.92 14.63
N PRO A 255 16.21 -7.87 13.88
CA PRO A 255 16.78 -7.65 12.55
C PRO A 255 15.82 -7.03 11.55
N ILE A 256 14.50 -7.22 11.70
CA ILE A 256 13.47 -6.66 10.83
C ILE A 256 13.54 -5.13 10.73
N THR A 257 14.13 -4.46 11.72
CA THR A 257 14.36 -2.99 11.68
C THR A 257 15.20 -2.55 10.49
N GLY A 258 15.94 -3.47 9.86
CA GLY A 258 16.78 -3.22 8.68
C GLY A 258 16.06 -3.31 7.33
N TRP A 259 14.76 -3.60 7.31
CA TRP A 259 14.05 -3.77 6.04
C TRP A 259 14.07 -2.51 5.12
N PRO A 260 14.06 -1.25 5.63
CA PRO A 260 14.07 -0.10 4.76
C PRO A 260 15.38 0.05 3.94
N GLN A 261 16.52 -0.43 4.49
CA GLN A 261 17.79 -0.45 3.76
C GLN A 261 17.76 -1.48 2.63
N LEU A 262 17.14 -2.65 2.87
CA LEU A 262 16.96 -3.68 1.84
C LEU A 262 16.02 -3.19 0.73
N LEU A 263 14.94 -2.49 1.09
CA LEU A 263 14.07 -1.85 0.10
C LEU A 263 14.83 -0.83 -0.75
N GLY A 264 15.69 0.00 -0.13
CA GLY A 264 16.53 0.96 -0.86
C GLY A 264 17.40 0.24 -1.91
N LYS A 265 18.08 -0.84 -1.50
CA LYS A 265 18.90 -1.64 -2.42
C LYS A 265 18.08 -2.32 -3.52
N TRP A 266 16.90 -2.82 -3.20
CA TRP A 266 16.01 -3.40 -4.21
C TRP A 266 15.57 -2.36 -5.25
N LEU A 267 15.23 -1.14 -4.83
CA LEU A 267 14.85 -0.05 -5.74
C LEU A 267 16.00 0.33 -6.69
N GLU A 268 17.26 0.31 -6.22
CA GLU A 268 18.45 0.45 -7.07
C GLU A 268 18.53 -0.71 -8.07
N THR A 269 18.40 -1.96 -7.61
CA THR A 269 18.50 -3.18 -8.43
C THR A 269 17.48 -3.21 -9.58
N ILE A 270 16.27 -2.72 -9.36
CA ILE A 270 15.23 -2.65 -10.40
C ILE A 270 15.28 -1.34 -11.21
N GLY A 271 16.30 -0.50 -11.02
CA GLY A 271 16.54 0.74 -11.77
C GLY A 271 15.56 1.88 -11.49
N MET A 272 14.90 1.86 -10.34
CA MET A 272 13.99 2.94 -9.96
C MET A 272 14.74 4.16 -9.43
N ILE A 273 15.74 3.95 -8.58
CA ILE A 273 16.62 5.02 -8.08
C ILE A 273 18.06 4.75 -8.49
N PRO A 274 18.93 5.77 -8.58
CA PRO A 274 20.36 5.57 -8.84
C PRO A 274 21.05 4.82 -7.68
N GLU A 275 22.15 4.13 -7.99
CA GLU A 275 23.04 3.48 -7.02
C GLU A 275 23.71 4.45 -6.06
#